data_2367a8a41b159d2efeb176a53afe2299
#
_entry.id   2367a8a41b159d2efeb176a53afe2299
#
_cell.length_a   1.000
_cell.length_b   1.000
_cell.length_c   1.000
_cell.angle_alpha   90.00
_cell.angle_beta   90.00
_cell.angle_gamma   90.00
#
_symmetry.space_group_name_H-M   'P 1'
#
loop_
_entity.id
_entity.type
_entity.pdbx_description
1 polymer ?
#
loop_
_entity_poly.entity_id
_entity_poly.type
_entity_poly.pdbx_seq_one_letter_code
_entity_poly.pdbx_strand_id
1 'polypeptide(L)'
;MLIFSYSLGHLPICQNFIRTLPFLAMKNPNESQIDLSSICGTCKTHSCGSCGSLVTPIDPLPQVSRRNFGKSLLLGSAAAFFGTGVDTRASVKSAKMMADMNLHNGFVSPNLAVSQKEGPILTVLDEFYKMGPGPSSSHTMGPMRITYDFYQRVSKLPTDELKRATSLKVHLFGSLSATGEGHGTNRASLAGLLGKSPADCPPEFLDGLAADPNKIYKLNLGPASFDVSLKDVIFDKPDGTFPHPNTMTCKLMAGDQAIYELEYYSVGGGFIEWKGYKSPDKGQPKYPYEHARELKKYLIDDKIPLAKLFLENEMSISGKSEQEIWEFIDQVSEVMVRGVDAGLKVDGLLPGPIKLESKAAEMYHNIQKGNKGPAGRAVATIAAYGFAMAEENARGHIIVTAPTGGSAGIIPAIVKSLRDVNTPTQNVREGLLAAAVIGYLCKHNATLSGAEGGCQAEVGVGSSMGAALISQAMGESPKVVSNAAESALEHHLGMTCDPVAGYVQIPCIERCAYGAVKAWTAYTIASEEVPEERRVDLDTTISAMALTAKEMNTKYKETSEGGLAVSVVLC
;
A
#
# COMPACT_ATOMS: atom_id res chain seq x y z
N MET A 1 -11.82 -31.27 48.32
CA MET A 1 -12.65 -32.47 48.38
C MET A 1 -13.74 -32.28 47.34
N LEU A 2 -13.61 -32.87 46.26
CA LEU A 2 -14.36 -33.61 45.28
C LEU A 2 -13.77 -33.42 43.89
N ILE A 3 -13.15 -34.52 43.49
CA ILE A 3 -12.57 -34.83 42.19
C ILE A 3 -13.71 -35.28 41.28
N PHE A 4 -13.76 -34.79 40.05
CA PHE A 4 -14.42 -35.53 38.94
C PHE A 4 -13.42 -35.62 37.76
N SER A 5 -12.86 -36.79 37.62
CA SER A 5 -12.16 -37.30 36.47
C SER A 5 -13.16 -37.78 35.42
N TYR A 6 -13.05 -37.32 34.17
CA TYR A 6 -13.61 -38.01 33.01
C TYR A 6 -12.46 -38.49 32.12
N SER A 7 -12.38 -39.80 32.08
CA SER A 7 -11.58 -40.60 31.18
C SER A 7 -12.20 -40.57 29.79
N LEU A 8 -11.47 -40.20 28.76
CA LEU A 8 -11.81 -40.48 27.36
C LEU A 8 -10.65 -41.25 26.72
N GLY A 9 -11.08 -42.37 26.14
CA GLY A 9 -10.24 -43.44 25.68
C GLY A 9 -9.35 -43.11 24.48
N HIS A 10 -8.33 -43.91 24.39
CA HIS A 10 -7.33 -44.01 23.35
C HIS A 10 -7.90 -44.28 21.96
N LEU A 11 -7.54 -43.45 20.99
CA LEU A 11 -7.42 -43.81 19.59
C LEU A 11 -6.01 -43.42 19.12
N PRO A 12 -5.24 -44.35 18.57
CA PRO A 12 -3.89 -44.05 18.09
C PRO A 12 -3.96 -43.37 16.72
N ILE A 13 -3.56 -42.10 16.69
CA ILE A 13 -3.37 -41.38 15.44
C ILE A 13 -1.98 -41.73 14.92
N CYS A 14 -1.90 -42.14 13.66
CA CYS A 14 -0.67 -42.37 12.91
C CYS A 14 0.20 -41.09 12.84
N GLN A 15 1.05 -40.91 13.80
CA GLN A 15 2.21 -40.03 13.68
C GLN A 15 3.40 -40.90 13.28
N ASN A 16 3.67 -40.95 11.98
CA ASN A 16 4.99 -41.29 11.41
C ASN A 16 4.84 -41.59 9.91
N PHE A 17 4.75 -40.55 9.09
CA PHE A 17 4.98 -40.70 7.64
C PHE A 17 5.34 -39.36 6.99
N ILE A 18 6.40 -38.71 7.44
CA ILE A 18 7.17 -37.74 6.63
C ILE A 18 8.63 -37.80 7.10
N ARG A 19 9.31 -38.85 6.69
CA ARG A 19 10.79 -38.86 6.57
C ARG A 19 11.19 -39.84 5.48
N THR A 20 11.99 -39.35 4.54
CA THR A 20 12.68 -40.07 3.46
C THR A 20 11.90 -40.35 2.18
N LEU A 21 11.96 -39.36 1.26
CA LEU A 21 11.93 -39.66 -0.18
C LEU A 21 13.34 -39.35 -0.72
N PRO A 22 14.06 -40.34 -1.27
CA PRO A 22 15.28 -40.07 -2.02
C PRO A 22 14.95 -39.56 -3.41
N PHE A 23 15.71 -38.58 -3.88
CA PHE A 23 15.76 -38.12 -5.27
C PHE A 23 16.01 -39.32 -6.19
N LEU A 24 15.05 -39.66 -7.03
CA LEU A 24 15.23 -40.55 -8.17
C LEU A 24 15.20 -39.72 -9.44
N ALA A 25 16.36 -39.71 -10.10
CA ALA A 25 16.57 -39.08 -11.38
C ALA A 25 15.64 -39.68 -12.45
N MET A 26 14.93 -38.81 -13.17
CA MET A 26 14.15 -39.18 -14.35
C MET A 26 15.10 -39.67 -15.47
N LYS A 27 14.99 -40.92 -15.82
CA LYS A 27 15.49 -41.50 -17.08
C LYS A 27 14.28 -42.07 -17.82
N ASN A 28 14.11 -41.59 -19.04
CA ASN A 28 13.24 -42.07 -20.13
C ASN A 28 11.76 -41.63 -20.15
N PRO A 29 11.31 -41.01 -21.28
CA PRO A 29 9.93 -40.47 -21.40
C PRO A 29 8.89 -41.46 -21.96
N ASN A 30 9.07 -42.78 -21.87
CA ASN A 30 8.19 -43.76 -22.53
C ASN A 30 7.55 -44.84 -21.63
N GLU A 31 7.55 -44.66 -20.31
CA GLU A 31 6.81 -45.59 -19.43
C GLU A 31 5.66 -44.87 -18.72
N SER A 32 4.46 -45.06 -19.28
CA SER A 32 3.20 -44.62 -18.73
C SER A 32 2.44 -45.82 -18.14
N GLN A 33 2.78 -46.26 -16.95
CA GLN A 33 1.86 -46.96 -16.04
C GLN A 33 2.55 -47.14 -14.69
N ILE A 34 2.07 -46.41 -13.67
CA ILE A 34 2.46 -46.65 -12.28
C ILE A 34 1.49 -47.71 -11.75
N ASP A 35 1.97 -48.91 -11.49
CA ASP A 35 1.23 -49.97 -10.79
C ASP A 35 1.18 -49.64 -9.29
N LEU A 36 0.02 -49.24 -8.83
CA LEU A 36 -0.25 -48.88 -7.44
C LEU A 36 -0.44 -50.09 -6.50
N SER A 37 -0.34 -51.31 -7.02
CA SER A 37 -0.53 -52.55 -6.22
C SER A 37 0.61 -52.85 -5.25
N SER A 38 1.75 -52.17 -5.38
CA SER A 38 2.92 -52.40 -4.52
C SER A 38 3.01 -51.48 -3.29
N ILE A 39 2.05 -50.58 -3.10
CA ILE A 39 2.12 -49.57 -2.02
C ILE A 39 1.29 -49.91 -0.78
N CYS A 40 0.39 -50.92 -0.86
CA CYS A 40 -0.39 -51.34 0.29
C CYS A 40 -0.23 -52.82 0.61
N GLY A 41 0.75 -53.13 1.45
CA GLY A 41 1.09 -54.52 1.87
C GLY A 41 0.10 -55.21 2.85
N THR A 42 -1.10 -54.64 3.12
CA THR A 42 -1.97 -55.15 4.20
C THR A 42 -3.45 -55.30 3.88
N CYS A 43 -3.87 -55.19 2.63
CA CYS A 43 -5.27 -55.50 2.26
C CYS A 43 -5.35 -56.70 1.35
N LYS A 44 -5.21 -57.89 1.90
CA LYS A 44 -5.76 -59.11 1.32
C LYS A 44 -7.05 -59.44 2.08
N THR A 45 -8.15 -59.53 1.32
CA THR A 45 -9.46 -60.11 1.65
C THR A 45 -10.48 -59.27 2.44
N HIS A 46 -11.58 -59.03 1.73
CA HIS A 46 -12.98 -58.91 2.14
C HIS A 46 -13.51 -57.71 2.93
N SER A 47 -14.38 -56.96 2.22
CA SER A 47 -15.55 -56.24 2.74
C SER A 47 -15.35 -55.37 3.99
N CYS A 48 -14.94 -54.13 3.80
CA CYS A 48 -15.19 -53.06 4.75
C CYS A 48 -16.53 -52.38 4.40
N GLY A 49 -17.55 -52.62 5.20
CA GLY A 49 -18.94 -52.19 4.99
C GLY A 49 -19.21 -50.69 5.29
N SER A 50 -18.21 -49.82 5.25
CA SER A 50 -18.39 -48.40 5.56
C SER A 50 -17.89 -47.41 4.51
N CYS A 51 -17.53 -47.86 3.30
CA CYS A 51 -17.16 -46.99 2.17
C CYS A 51 -18.19 -47.11 1.04
N GLY A 52 -19.46 -47.04 1.36
CA GLY A 52 -20.53 -46.96 0.42
C GLY A 52 -20.98 -45.53 0.17
N SER A 53 -21.02 -45.17 -1.12
CA SER A 53 -21.64 -43.98 -1.70
C SER A 53 -20.89 -42.65 -1.52
N LEU A 54 -20.14 -42.30 -2.56
CA LEU A 54 -20.15 -41.01 -3.28
C LEU A 54 -18.98 -40.94 -4.28
N VAL A 55 -19.03 -41.79 -5.31
CA VAL A 55 -18.26 -41.55 -6.53
C VAL A 55 -19.21 -41.74 -7.71
N THR A 56 -19.69 -40.63 -8.25
CA THR A 56 -20.29 -40.63 -9.59
C THR A 56 -19.16 -40.80 -10.61
N PRO A 57 -19.35 -41.66 -11.64
CA PRO A 57 -18.34 -41.80 -12.69
C PRO A 57 -18.19 -40.49 -13.46
N ILE A 58 -16.99 -39.95 -13.52
CA ILE A 58 -16.62 -38.85 -14.42
C ILE A 58 -16.39 -39.53 -15.77
N ASP A 59 -17.17 -39.17 -16.78
CA ASP A 59 -16.96 -39.60 -18.15
C ASP A 59 -15.54 -39.19 -18.61
N PRO A 60 -14.78 -40.06 -19.29
CA PRO A 60 -13.45 -39.73 -19.75
C PRO A 60 -13.51 -38.62 -20.83
N LEU A 61 -12.83 -37.53 -20.59
CA LEU A 61 -12.65 -36.44 -21.56
C LEU A 61 -12.04 -37.02 -22.87
N PRO A 62 -12.55 -36.63 -24.05
CA PRO A 62 -12.04 -37.13 -25.31
C PRO A 62 -10.58 -36.70 -25.49
N GLN A 63 -9.69 -37.64 -25.77
CA GLN A 63 -8.29 -37.40 -26.08
C GLN A 63 -8.17 -36.63 -27.40
N VAL A 64 -7.84 -35.36 -27.32
CA VAL A 64 -7.52 -34.54 -28.51
C VAL A 64 -6.02 -34.70 -28.82
N SER A 65 -5.68 -35.28 -29.97
CA SER A 65 -4.29 -35.40 -30.39
C SER A 65 -3.68 -34.04 -30.67
N ARG A 66 -2.36 -33.86 -30.40
CA ARG A 66 -1.62 -32.62 -30.65
C ARG A 66 -1.75 -32.07 -32.08
N ARG A 67 -2.01 -32.92 -33.05
CA ARG A 67 -2.24 -32.54 -34.46
C ARG A 67 -3.61 -31.85 -34.66
N ASN A 68 -4.61 -32.20 -33.89
CA ASN A 68 -5.96 -31.59 -33.98
C ASN A 68 -6.07 -30.30 -33.18
N PHE A 69 -5.25 -30.11 -32.13
CA PHE A 69 -5.24 -28.87 -31.34
C PHE A 69 -4.79 -27.66 -32.19
N GLY A 70 -3.74 -27.82 -33.00
CA GLY A 70 -3.27 -26.76 -33.93
C GLY A 70 -4.29 -26.42 -35.03
N LYS A 71 -5.05 -27.41 -35.52
CA LYS A 71 -6.10 -27.18 -36.54
C LYS A 71 -7.35 -26.54 -35.94
N SER A 72 -7.69 -26.86 -34.70
CA SER A 72 -8.81 -26.21 -33.98
C SER A 72 -8.51 -24.75 -33.63
N LEU A 73 -7.25 -24.41 -33.33
CA LEU A 73 -6.85 -23.02 -33.10
C LEU A 73 -6.90 -22.19 -34.41
N LEU A 74 -6.49 -22.78 -35.55
CA LEU A 74 -6.56 -22.11 -36.85
C LEU A 74 -7.99 -21.98 -37.37
N LEU A 75 -8.87 -22.93 -37.09
CA LEU A 75 -10.29 -22.85 -37.46
C LEU A 75 -11.06 -21.91 -36.53
N GLY A 76 -10.69 -21.82 -35.25
CA GLY A 76 -11.26 -20.87 -34.31
C GLY A 76 -10.96 -19.41 -34.68
N SER A 77 -9.76 -19.13 -35.15
CA SER A 77 -9.38 -17.79 -35.62
C SER A 77 -9.97 -17.42 -36.98
N ALA A 78 -10.31 -18.38 -37.85
CA ALA A 78 -10.99 -18.14 -39.12
C ALA A 78 -12.52 -18.02 -38.97
N ALA A 79 -13.12 -18.73 -38.01
CA ALA A 79 -14.57 -18.63 -37.73
C ALA A 79 -14.94 -17.31 -37.02
N ALA A 80 -14.00 -16.65 -36.35
CA ALA A 80 -14.20 -15.33 -35.77
C ALA A 80 -14.26 -14.22 -36.83
N PHE A 81 -13.90 -14.52 -38.08
CA PHE A 81 -13.94 -13.56 -39.19
C PHE A 81 -15.18 -13.67 -40.10
N PHE A 82 -15.95 -14.77 -40.03
CA PHE A 82 -17.15 -14.97 -40.87
C PHE A 82 -18.31 -15.56 -40.07
N GLY A 83 -19.11 -14.66 -39.48
CA GLY A 83 -20.53 -14.85 -39.20
C GLY A 83 -20.91 -15.56 -37.92
N THR A 84 -21.29 -14.84 -36.98
CA THR A 84 -22.59 -14.70 -36.29
C THR A 84 -22.43 -13.67 -35.18
N GLY A 85 -23.17 -12.61 -35.25
CA GLY A 85 -23.61 -11.63 -34.26
C GLY A 85 -22.96 -11.57 -32.87
N VAL A 86 -21.65 -11.64 -32.75
CA VAL A 86 -20.92 -11.15 -31.56
C VAL A 86 -20.85 -9.64 -31.71
N ASP A 87 -21.43 -8.93 -30.77
CA ASP A 87 -21.54 -7.47 -30.77
C ASP A 87 -20.14 -6.84 -30.89
N THR A 88 -19.72 -6.58 -32.12
CA THR A 88 -18.46 -5.89 -32.43
C THR A 88 -18.41 -4.49 -31.80
N ARG A 89 -19.53 -4.00 -31.26
CA ARG A 89 -19.59 -2.75 -30.50
C ARG A 89 -18.83 -2.82 -29.17
N ALA A 90 -18.73 -4.00 -28.53
CA ALA A 90 -17.98 -4.13 -27.28
C ALA A 90 -16.46 -4.11 -27.53
N SER A 91 -15.97 -4.80 -28.57
CA SER A 91 -14.53 -4.81 -28.90
C SER A 91 -14.09 -3.49 -29.55
N VAL A 92 -14.95 -2.87 -30.37
CA VAL A 92 -14.70 -1.54 -30.94
C VAL A 92 -14.80 -0.45 -29.88
N LYS A 93 -15.72 -0.60 -28.90
CA LYS A 93 -15.77 0.28 -27.73
C LYS A 93 -14.52 0.18 -26.87
N SER A 94 -13.99 -1.04 -26.66
CA SER A 94 -12.75 -1.25 -25.92
C SER A 94 -11.54 -0.68 -26.68
N ALA A 95 -11.42 -0.91 -27.99
CA ALA A 95 -10.35 -0.36 -28.81
C ALA A 95 -10.47 1.17 -28.98
N LYS A 96 -11.69 1.70 -29.09
CA LYS A 96 -11.93 3.14 -29.14
C LYS A 96 -11.72 3.79 -27.77
N MET A 97 -12.06 3.12 -26.68
CA MET A 97 -11.77 3.56 -25.32
C MET A 97 -10.26 3.55 -25.03
N MET A 98 -9.50 2.61 -25.62
CA MET A 98 -8.03 2.62 -25.57
C MET A 98 -7.41 3.69 -26.49
N ALA A 99 -8.05 4.03 -27.60
CA ALA A 99 -7.60 5.08 -28.52
C ALA A 99 -8.00 6.48 -28.04
N ASP A 100 -9.14 6.60 -27.37
CA ASP A 100 -9.63 7.84 -26.72
C ASP A 100 -8.99 8.06 -25.33
N MET A 101 -8.36 7.05 -24.75
CA MET A 101 -7.39 7.21 -23.65
C MET A 101 -6.14 7.82 -24.27
N ASN A 102 -6.18 9.14 -24.40
CA ASN A 102 -5.00 9.93 -24.73
C ASN A 102 -3.92 9.58 -23.70
N LEU A 103 -2.95 8.75 -24.09
CA LEU A 103 -1.81 8.34 -23.25
C LEU A 103 -0.97 9.55 -22.78
N HIS A 104 -1.36 10.75 -23.16
CA HIS A 104 -0.73 12.01 -22.80
C HIS A 104 -1.38 12.70 -21.59
N ASN A 105 -2.61 12.35 -21.24
CA ASN A 105 -3.27 12.93 -20.08
C ASN A 105 -3.29 11.90 -18.97
N GLY A 106 -2.62 12.17 -17.88
CA GLY A 106 -2.64 11.33 -16.70
C GLY A 106 -4.07 10.90 -16.35
N PHE A 107 -4.22 9.69 -15.83
CA PHE A 107 -5.52 9.17 -15.44
C PHE A 107 -6.10 10.05 -14.33
N VAL A 108 -7.20 10.71 -14.63
CA VAL A 108 -8.01 11.42 -13.63
C VAL A 108 -9.26 10.58 -13.41
N SER A 109 -9.47 10.12 -12.16
CA SER A 109 -10.73 9.49 -11.80
C SER A 109 -11.87 10.47 -12.13
N PRO A 110 -12.91 10.06 -12.89
CA PRO A 110 -14.04 10.95 -13.18
C PRO A 110 -14.79 11.41 -11.92
N ASN A 111 -14.53 10.77 -10.78
CA ASN A 111 -15.09 11.14 -9.48
C ASN A 111 -14.13 12.05 -8.67
N LEU A 112 -12.90 12.25 -9.14
CA LEU A 112 -11.98 13.21 -8.55
C LEU A 112 -12.30 14.60 -9.13
N ALA A 113 -13.09 15.36 -8.42
CA ALA A 113 -13.27 16.78 -8.71
C ALA A 113 -12.06 17.64 -8.27
N VAL A 114 -10.95 16.99 -7.90
CA VAL A 114 -9.79 17.58 -7.25
C VAL A 114 -8.63 17.53 -8.24
N SER A 115 -8.16 18.54 -8.76
CA SER A 115 -7.02 18.76 -9.67
C SER A 115 -6.88 17.78 -10.87
N GLN A 116 -7.04 18.28 -12.04
CA GLN A 116 -6.52 17.67 -13.26
C GLN A 116 -4.99 17.80 -13.22
N LYS A 117 -4.27 16.68 -13.18
CA LYS A 117 -2.82 16.67 -13.20
C LYS A 117 -2.37 16.75 -14.65
N GLU A 118 -2.26 17.95 -15.14
CA GLU A 118 -1.68 18.25 -16.45
C GLU A 118 -0.31 18.88 -16.26
N GLY A 119 0.60 18.62 -17.18
CA GLY A 119 1.94 19.19 -17.20
C GLY A 119 2.95 18.41 -16.34
N PRO A 120 4.18 18.93 -16.24
CA PRO A 120 5.29 18.21 -15.62
C PRO A 120 5.07 17.96 -14.13
N ILE A 121 5.66 16.88 -13.63
CA ILE A 121 5.61 16.52 -12.21
C ILE A 121 6.31 17.59 -11.38
N LEU A 122 5.55 18.19 -10.44
CA LEU A 122 6.02 19.23 -9.50
C LEU A 122 5.98 18.75 -8.04
N THR A 123 5.83 17.46 -7.80
CA THR A 123 5.89 16.89 -6.44
C THR A 123 7.31 16.97 -5.91
N VAL A 124 7.49 17.38 -4.66
CA VAL A 124 8.78 17.50 -3.97
C VAL A 124 8.89 16.54 -2.79
N LEU A 125 10.12 16.28 -2.34
CA LEU A 125 10.43 15.23 -1.35
C LEU A 125 9.68 15.40 -0.03
N ASP A 126 9.62 16.59 0.53
CA ASP A 126 8.96 16.85 1.82
C ASP A 126 7.42 16.82 1.74
N GLU A 127 6.88 16.94 0.53
CA GLU A 127 5.48 16.62 0.27
C GLU A 127 5.23 15.12 0.12
N PHE A 128 6.23 14.34 -0.25
CA PHE A 128 6.10 12.93 -0.57
C PHE A 128 6.47 12.03 0.61
N TYR A 129 7.70 12.12 1.13
CA TYR A 129 8.13 11.42 2.33
C TYR A 129 7.69 12.20 3.57
N LYS A 130 6.51 11.86 4.11
CA LYS A 130 6.00 12.53 5.31
C LYS A 130 6.29 11.72 6.55
N MET A 131 6.94 12.35 7.51
CA MET A 131 7.13 11.80 8.85
C MET A 131 5.93 12.15 9.72
N GLY A 132 5.44 11.17 10.49
CA GLY A 132 4.30 11.41 11.38
C GLY A 132 3.70 10.10 11.92
N PRO A 133 2.70 10.19 12.80
CA PRO A 133 2.09 9.01 13.40
C PRO A 133 1.27 8.20 12.40
N GLY A 134 1.38 6.85 12.54
CA GLY A 134 0.47 5.91 11.87
C GLY A 134 -0.94 5.93 12.49
N PRO A 135 -1.81 5.00 12.05
CA PRO A 135 -1.52 3.91 11.12
C PRO A 135 -1.75 4.22 9.63
N SER A 136 -2.41 5.32 9.27
CA SER A 136 -2.79 5.59 7.88
C SER A 136 -2.41 6.99 7.42
N SER A 137 -1.81 7.09 6.23
CA SER A 137 -1.51 8.39 5.63
C SER A 137 -2.78 9.13 5.18
N SER A 138 -3.77 8.40 4.65
CA SER A 138 -5.04 8.98 4.19
C SER A 138 -6.06 9.19 5.31
N HIS A 139 -6.09 8.29 6.32
CA HIS A 139 -7.10 8.29 7.37
C HIS A 139 -6.59 8.81 8.73
N THR A 140 -5.27 8.97 8.90
CA THR A 140 -4.67 9.52 10.14
C THR A 140 -3.92 10.82 9.85
N MET A 141 -2.81 10.76 9.09
CA MET A 141 -1.99 11.95 8.80
C MET A 141 -2.75 12.99 7.98
N GLY A 142 -3.48 12.59 6.93
CA GLY A 142 -4.28 13.48 6.10
C GLY A 142 -5.31 14.26 6.91
N PRO A 143 -6.23 13.61 7.65
CA PRO A 143 -7.17 14.27 8.54
C PRO A 143 -6.52 15.16 9.61
N MET A 144 -5.39 14.73 10.19
CA MET A 144 -4.64 15.55 11.13
C MET A 144 -4.08 16.82 10.48
N ARG A 145 -3.52 16.71 9.27
CA ARG A 145 -3.04 17.87 8.49
C ARG A 145 -4.18 18.80 8.11
N ILE A 146 -5.32 18.25 7.71
CA ILE A 146 -6.52 19.02 7.38
C ILE A 146 -6.98 19.84 8.57
N THR A 147 -7.13 19.21 9.72
CA THR A 147 -7.62 19.91 10.92
C THR A 147 -6.59 20.88 11.49
N TYR A 148 -5.30 20.58 11.32
CA TYR A 148 -4.23 21.53 11.66
C TYR A 148 -4.22 22.74 10.71
N ASP A 149 -4.37 22.55 9.39
CA ASP A 149 -4.55 23.64 8.43
C ASP A 149 -5.79 24.48 8.76
N PHE A 150 -6.90 23.82 9.07
CA PHE A 150 -8.12 24.51 9.50
C PHE A 150 -7.90 25.33 10.79
N TYR A 151 -7.23 24.76 11.80
CA TYR A 151 -6.84 25.48 13.01
C TYR A 151 -6.01 26.74 12.69
N GLN A 152 -5.03 26.62 11.81
CA GLN A 152 -4.19 27.76 11.40
C GLN A 152 -5.00 28.85 10.67
N ARG A 153 -5.99 28.47 9.86
CA ARG A 153 -6.87 29.41 9.13
C ARG A 153 -7.79 30.15 10.09
N VAL A 154 -8.50 29.41 10.93
CA VAL A 154 -9.44 30.04 11.87
C VAL A 154 -8.71 30.91 12.90
N SER A 155 -7.49 30.56 13.31
CA SER A 155 -6.68 31.40 14.20
C SER A 155 -6.32 32.78 13.61
N LYS A 156 -6.43 32.95 12.30
CA LYS A 156 -6.16 34.22 11.59
C LYS A 156 -7.42 35.02 11.25
N LEU A 157 -8.60 34.55 11.64
CA LEU A 157 -9.84 35.26 11.40
C LEU A 157 -9.89 36.60 12.19
N PRO A 158 -10.67 37.58 11.73
CA PRO A 158 -10.87 38.82 12.43
C PRO A 158 -11.34 38.61 13.87
N THR A 159 -10.82 39.43 14.79
CA THR A 159 -11.12 39.32 16.22
C THR A 159 -12.62 39.30 16.53
N ASP A 160 -13.42 40.06 15.80
CA ASP A 160 -14.89 40.12 16.04
C ASP A 160 -15.62 38.86 15.59
N GLU A 161 -15.12 38.19 14.56
CA GLU A 161 -15.61 36.84 14.16
C GLU A 161 -15.26 35.81 15.22
N LEU A 162 -14.01 35.81 15.68
CA LEU A 162 -13.53 34.89 16.72
C LEU A 162 -14.31 35.03 18.02
N LYS A 163 -14.66 36.26 18.48
CA LYS A 163 -15.47 36.48 19.68
C LYS A 163 -16.84 35.79 19.64
N ARG A 164 -17.37 35.55 18.45
CA ARG A 164 -18.64 34.85 18.23
C ARG A 164 -18.52 33.34 18.27
N ALA A 165 -17.31 32.80 18.15
CA ALA A 165 -17.07 31.36 18.06
C ALA A 165 -17.42 30.66 19.37
N THR A 166 -18.22 29.61 19.30
CA THR A 166 -18.69 28.83 20.44
C THR A 166 -18.30 27.38 20.43
N SER A 167 -18.05 26.82 19.25
CA SER A 167 -17.64 25.43 19.09
C SER A 167 -16.99 25.18 17.71
N LEU A 168 -16.40 23.99 17.56
CA LEU A 168 -15.82 23.54 16.31
C LEU A 168 -16.35 22.13 16.02
N LYS A 169 -16.70 21.85 14.76
CA LYS A 169 -17.21 20.55 14.31
C LYS A 169 -16.42 20.06 13.09
N VAL A 170 -16.17 18.77 13.08
CA VAL A 170 -15.56 18.05 11.96
C VAL A 170 -16.50 16.94 11.53
N HIS A 171 -16.85 16.89 10.27
CA HIS A 171 -17.70 15.86 9.68
C HIS A 171 -16.87 15.01 8.72
N LEU A 172 -16.90 13.70 8.89
CA LEU A 172 -16.19 12.71 8.10
C LEU A 172 -17.15 11.99 7.17
N PHE A 173 -16.79 11.82 5.91
CA PHE A 173 -17.63 11.20 4.88
C PHE A 173 -16.91 10.08 4.14
N GLY A 174 -17.65 9.26 3.41
CA GLY A 174 -17.13 8.19 2.58
C GLY A 174 -16.22 7.22 3.34
N SER A 175 -15.04 6.93 2.81
CA SER A 175 -14.11 5.99 3.44
C SER A 175 -13.60 6.48 4.82
N LEU A 176 -13.44 7.81 5.03
CA LEU A 176 -13.09 8.37 6.33
C LEU A 176 -14.13 8.06 7.41
N SER A 177 -15.41 7.98 7.03
CA SER A 177 -16.46 7.57 7.95
C SER A 177 -16.54 6.05 8.12
N ALA A 178 -16.40 5.30 7.02
CA ALA A 178 -16.55 3.85 7.03
C ALA A 178 -15.47 3.12 7.85
N THR A 179 -14.23 3.60 7.79
CA THR A 179 -13.07 2.92 8.41
C THR A 179 -12.27 3.81 9.37
N GLY A 180 -12.69 5.06 9.53
CA GLY A 180 -11.93 6.06 10.27
C GLY A 180 -11.72 5.75 11.75
N GLU A 181 -12.65 5.06 12.40
CA GLU A 181 -12.50 4.67 13.80
C GLU A 181 -11.29 3.72 13.97
N GLY A 182 -11.18 2.70 13.13
CA GLY A 182 -10.06 1.77 13.12
C GLY A 182 -8.71 2.39 12.77
N HIS A 183 -8.74 3.50 12.02
CA HIS A 183 -7.55 4.28 11.69
C HIS A 183 -7.24 5.40 12.70
N GLY A 184 -8.06 5.58 13.73
CA GLY A 184 -7.90 6.68 14.68
C GLY A 184 -8.11 8.07 14.07
N THR A 185 -8.91 8.18 13.01
CA THR A 185 -9.18 9.44 12.30
C THR A 185 -9.73 10.53 13.22
N ASN A 186 -10.64 10.18 14.14
CA ASN A 186 -11.18 11.10 15.11
C ASN A 186 -10.11 11.66 16.08
N ARG A 187 -9.21 10.80 16.55
CA ARG A 187 -8.10 11.18 17.44
C ARG A 187 -7.11 12.10 16.71
N ALA A 188 -6.73 11.72 15.50
CA ALA A 188 -5.85 12.52 14.65
C ALA A 188 -6.47 13.88 14.30
N SER A 189 -7.75 13.90 13.97
CA SER A 189 -8.48 15.16 13.71
C SER A 189 -8.54 16.05 14.93
N LEU A 190 -8.85 15.51 16.11
CA LEU A 190 -8.84 16.30 17.34
C LEU A 190 -7.44 16.83 17.68
N ALA A 191 -6.39 16.03 17.48
CA ALA A 191 -5.02 16.47 17.71
C ALA A 191 -4.65 17.65 16.79
N GLY A 192 -5.01 17.60 15.50
CA GLY A 192 -4.80 18.71 14.58
C GLY A 192 -5.55 19.99 14.99
N LEU A 193 -6.81 19.86 15.45
CA LEU A 193 -7.57 21.00 15.98
C LEU A 193 -6.90 21.63 17.21
N LEU A 194 -6.21 20.82 18.02
CA LEU A 194 -5.45 21.28 19.18
C LEU A 194 -4.05 21.82 18.81
N GLY A 195 -3.80 22.09 17.52
CA GLY A 195 -2.57 22.68 17.03
C GLY A 195 -1.38 21.71 16.93
N LYS A 196 -1.61 20.39 16.94
CA LYS A 196 -0.57 19.38 16.74
C LYS A 196 -0.40 19.10 15.26
N SER A 197 0.81 19.32 14.73
CA SER A 197 1.15 18.87 13.38
C SER A 197 1.52 17.38 13.38
N PRO A 198 1.33 16.64 12.27
CA PRO A 198 1.72 15.22 12.22
C PRO A 198 3.20 14.97 12.50
N ALA A 199 4.08 15.85 12.04
CA ALA A 199 5.53 15.69 12.21
C ALA A 199 5.98 15.82 13.67
N ASP A 200 5.30 16.66 14.46
CA ASP A 200 5.70 17.04 15.81
C ASP A 200 4.79 16.45 16.90
N CYS A 201 3.74 15.71 16.51
CA CYS A 201 2.82 15.12 17.46
C CYS A 201 3.46 13.92 18.16
N PRO A 202 3.66 13.96 19.48
CA PRO A 202 4.13 12.79 20.21
C PRO A 202 3.12 11.63 20.06
N PRO A 203 3.55 10.40 19.77
CA PRO A 203 2.66 9.22 19.69
C PRO A 203 1.79 9.05 20.95
N GLU A 204 2.39 9.31 22.10
CA GLU A 204 1.75 9.19 23.43
C GLU A 204 0.55 10.17 23.58
N PHE A 205 0.50 11.25 22.79
CA PHE A 205 -0.63 12.15 22.78
C PHE A 205 -1.87 11.49 22.15
N LEU A 206 -1.69 10.79 21.03
CA LEU A 206 -2.78 10.03 20.38
C LEU A 206 -3.20 8.82 21.21
N ASP A 207 -2.25 8.16 21.87
CA ASP A 207 -2.53 7.08 22.81
C ASP A 207 -3.33 7.58 24.03
N GLY A 208 -2.99 8.75 24.54
CA GLY A 208 -3.72 9.42 25.61
C GLY A 208 -5.16 9.76 25.23
N LEU A 209 -5.41 10.15 23.97
CA LEU A 209 -6.76 10.36 23.44
C LEU A 209 -7.55 9.03 23.31
N ALA A 210 -6.86 7.93 23.04
CA ALA A 210 -7.49 6.62 23.01
C ALA A 210 -7.82 6.09 24.41
N ALA A 211 -6.94 6.32 25.38
CA ALA A 211 -7.11 5.87 26.75
C ALA A 211 -8.26 6.57 27.48
N ASP A 212 -8.53 7.85 27.16
CA ASP A 212 -9.65 8.62 27.73
C ASP A 212 -10.45 9.33 26.62
N PRO A 213 -11.36 8.62 25.95
CA PRO A 213 -12.15 9.18 24.85
C PRO A 213 -13.17 10.25 25.28
N ASN A 214 -13.44 10.42 26.56
CA ASN A 214 -14.34 11.45 27.09
C ASN A 214 -13.60 12.70 27.55
N LYS A 215 -12.28 12.73 27.44
CA LYS A 215 -11.50 13.88 27.86
C LYS A 215 -11.86 15.14 27.08
N ILE A 216 -12.06 16.22 27.82
CA ILE A 216 -12.36 17.53 27.27
C ILE A 216 -11.10 18.38 27.27
N TYR A 217 -10.86 19.06 26.18
CA TYR A 217 -9.72 19.96 25.99
C TYR A 217 -10.21 21.38 25.78
N LYS A 218 -9.45 22.35 26.29
CA LYS A 218 -9.70 23.75 26.05
C LYS A 218 -9.00 24.17 24.76
N LEU A 219 -9.77 24.62 23.77
CA LEU A 219 -9.23 25.23 22.56
C LEU A 219 -9.26 26.74 22.71
N ASN A 220 -8.10 27.38 22.54
CA ASN A 220 -7.94 28.83 22.57
C ASN A 220 -7.65 29.36 21.17
N LEU A 221 -8.52 30.22 20.65
CA LEU A 221 -8.39 30.92 19.38
C LEU A 221 -8.38 32.43 19.62
N GLY A 222 -7.30 32.93 20.19
CA GLY A 222 -7.20 34.36 20.56
C GLY A 222 -8.29 34.77 21.58
N PRO A 223 -9.28 35.58 21.19
CA PRO A 223 -10.34 36.03 22.09
C PRO A 223 -11.39 34.97 22.43
N ALA A 224 -11.48 33.88 21.64
CA ALA A 224 -12.40 32.78 21.89
C ALA A 224 -11.73 31.65 22.64
N SER A 225 -12.48 31.04 23.57
CA SER A 225 -12.07 29.83 24.28
C SER A 225 -13.29 28.96 24.52
N PHE A 226 -13.26 27.72 24.06
CA PHE A 226 -14.35 26.76 24.20
C PHE A 226 -13.83 25.34 24.34
N ASP A 227 -14.68 24.44 24.75
CA ASP A 227 -14.35 23.03 24.94
C ASP A 227 -14.43 22.26 23.64
N VAL A 228 -13.48 21.34 23.43
CA VAL A 228 -13.47 20.39 22.33
C VAL A 228 -13.15 18.99 22.83
N SER A 229 -13.70 17.99 22.17
CA SER A 229 -13.55 16.58 22.51
C SER A 229 -13.66 15.71 21.26
N LEU A 230 -13.49 14.39 21.41
CA LEU A 230 -13.72 13.45 20.30
C LEU A 230 -15.15 13.48 19.76
N LYS A 231 -16.14 13.95 20.55
CA LYS A 231 -17.56 14.09 20.13
C LYS A 231 -17.77 15.19 19.09
N ASP A 232 -16.80 16.06 18.91
CA ASP A 232 -16.83 17.12 17.91
C ASP A 232 -16.32 16.66 16.54
N VAL A 233 -15.81 15.42 16.47
CA VAL A 233 -15.46 14.73 15.23
C VAL A 233 -16.53 13.68 14.95
N ILE A 234 -17.34 13.92 13.94
CA ILE A 234 -18.58 13.20 13.66
C ILE A 234 -18.36 12.28 12.46
N PHE A 235 -18.61 10.99 12.65
CA PHE A 235 -18.68 10.02 11.56
C PHE A 235 -20.08 10.10 10.94
N ASP A 236 -20.20 10.77 9.81
CA ASP A 236 -21.44 10.84 9.05
C ASP A 236 -21.67 9.55 8.23
N LYS A 237 -22.81 9.47 7.56
CA LYS A 237 -23.10 8.30 6.73
C LYS A 237 -22.03 8.13 5.67
N PRO A 238 -21.46 6.90 5.50
CA PRO A 238 -20.44 6.66 4.49
C PRO A 238 -21.00 6.73 3.05
N ASP A 239 -22.32 6.59 2.91
CA ASP A 239 -23.00 6.56 1.63
C ASP A 239 -23.25 7.98 1.11
N GLY A 240 -22.89 8.24 -0.14
CA GLY A 240 -23.11 9.51 -0.79
C GLY A 240 -22.24 9.69 -2.04
N THR A 241 -22.56 10.71 -2.82
CA THR A 241 -21.71 11.14 -3.93
C THR A 241 -20.84 12.29 -3.43
N PHE A 242 -19.58 11.99 -3.17
CA PHE A 242 -18.58 12.97 -2.72
C PHE A 242 -17.58 13.25 -3.83
N PRO A 243 -16.98 14.46 -3.86
CA PRO A 243 -15.91 14.80 -4.82
C PRO A 243 -14.70 13.85 -4.71
N HIS A 244 -14.42 13.38 -3.49
CA HIS A 244 -13.35 12.43 -3.20
C HIS A 244 -13.82 11.40 -2.16
N PRO A 245 -13.39 10.12 -2.22
CA PRO A 245 -13.76 9.11 -1.22
C PRO A 245 -13.39 9.48 0.23
N ASN A 246 -12.31 10.26 0.41
CA ASN A 246 -11.85 10.74 1.71
C ASN A 246 -12.20 12.22 1.90
N THR A 247 -13.48 12.55 1.89
CA THR A 247 -13.99 13.92 2.11
C THR A 247 -14.23 14.18 3.60
N MET A 248 -13.89 15.37 4.06
CA MET A 248 -14.28 15.87 5.37
C MET A 248 -14.58 17.37 5.35
N THR A 249 -15.45 17.83 6.25
CA THR A 249 -15.80 19.24 6.39
C THR A 249 -15.47 19.73 7.80
N CYS A 250 -14.76 20.83 7.89
CA CYS A 250 -14.46 21.50 9.17
C CYS A 250 -15.27 22.80 9.28
N LYS A 251 -15.86 23.04 10.46
CA LYS A 251 -16.74 24.19 10.71
C LYS A 251 -16.40 24.86 12.04
N LEU A 252 -16.21 26.19 12.02
CA LEU A 252 -16.20 27.03 13.21
C LEU A 252 -17.61 27.59 13.40
N MET A 253 -18.21 27.39 14.55
CA MET A 253 -19.61 27.65 14.81
C MET A 253 -19.83 28.83 15.77
N ALA A 254 -20.91 29.59 15.56
CA ALA A 254 -21.49 30.53 16.47
C ALA A 254 -22.94 30.05 16.81
N GLY A 255 -23.12 29.31 17.89
CA GLY A 255 -24.32 28.53 18.11
C GLY A 255 -24.53 27.53 16.96
N ASP A 256 -25.67 27.59 16.30
CA ASP A 256 -26.00 26.68 15.18
C ASP A 256 -25.54 27.19 13.81
N GLN A 257 -24.97 28.39 13.72
CA GLN A 257 -24.51 28.97 12.47
C GLN A 257 -23.00 28.80 12.27
N ALA A 258 -22.57 28.32 11.10
CA ALA A 258 -21.16 28.30 10.74
C ALA A 258 -20.65 29.71 10.45
N ILE A 259 -19.60 30.13 11.13
CA ILE A 259 -18.85 31.37 10.84
C ILE A 259 -17.87 31.14 9.71
N TYR A 260 -17.20 30.00 9.74
CA TYR A 260 -16.23 29.58 8.74
C TYR A 260 -16.37 28.08 8.50
N GLU A 261 -16.44 27.69 7.23
CA GLU A 261 -16.58 26.30 6.80
C GLU A 261 -15.68 26.04 5.61
N LEU A 262 -15.03 24.87 5.60
CA LEU A 262 -14.22 24.45 4.48
C LEU A 262 -14.30 22.93 4.30
N GLU A 263 -14.55 22.51 3.05
CA GLU A 263 -14.55 21.12 2.62
C GLU A 263 -13.15 20.73 2.16
N TYR A 264 -12.65 19.63 2.69
CA TYR A 264 -11.31 19.10 2.47
C TYR A 264 -11.34 17.69 1.92
N TYR A 265 -10.23 17.30 1.31
CA TYR A 265 -10.00 15.99 0.71
C TYR A 265 -8.63 15.45 1.13
N SER A 266 -8.58 14.23 1.65
CA SER A 266 -7.33 13.51 1.89
C SER A 266 -7.01 12.64 0.67
N VAL A 267 -6.17 13.15 -0.23
CA VAL A 267 -5.94 12.59 -1.57
C VAL A 267 -4.88 11.49 -1.64
N GLY A 268 -4.62 10.83 -0.53
CA GLY A 268 -3.66 9.73 -0.40
C GLY A 268 -2.25 10.20 -0.05
N GLY A 269 -1.40 9.29 0.47
CA GLY A 269 -0.02 9.60 0.85
C GLY A 269 0.14 10.73 1.88
N GLY A 270 -0.92 11.12 2.58
CA GLY A 270 -0.93 12.28 3.48
C GLY A 270 -1.01 13.64 2.77
N PHE A 271 -1.26 13.68 1.47
CA PHE A 271 -1.59 14.92 0.74
C PHE A 271 -3.00 15.36 1.08
N ILE A 272 -3.20 16.68 1.13
CA ILE A 272 -4.50 17.29 1.40
C ILE A 272 -4.82 18.33 0.33
N GLU A 273 -6.09 18.41 -0.01
CA GLU A 273 -6.65 19.45 -0.86
C GLU A 273 -7.96 19.94 -0.24
N TRP A 274 -8.50 21.05 -0.74
CA TRP A 274 -9.76 21.62 -0.30
C TRP A 274 -10.56 22.18 -1.47
N LYS A 275 -11.81 22.42 -1.26
CA LYS A 275 -12.68 22.99 -2.29
C LYS A 275 -12.12 24.33 -2.76
N GLY A 276 -11.80 24.41 -4.05
CA GLY A 276 -11.14 25.57 -4.65
C GLY A 276 -9.62 25.61 -4.46
N TYR A 277 -9.00 24.48 -4.05
CA TYR A 277 -7.55 24.37 -3.96
C TYR A 277 -6.90 24.71 -5.31
N LYS A 278 -5.90 25.54 -5.24
CA LYS A 278 -4.96 25.75 -6.34
C LYS A 278 -3.58 25.34 -5.85
N SER A 279 -2.90 24.52 -6.63
CA SER A 279 -1.54 24.16 -6.32
C SER A 279 -0.70 25.42 -6.12
N PRO A 280 0.14 25.48 -5.07
CA PRO A 280 1.05 26.61 -4.90
C PRO A 280 1.91 26.82 -6.12
N ASP A 281 2.24 28.09 -6.41
CA ASP A 281 3.25 28.40 -7.42
C ASP A 281 4.58 27.77 -7.00
N LYS A 282 5.07 26.87 -7.82
CA LYS A 282 6.35 26.19 -7.66
C LYS A 282 7.28 26.61 -8.80
N GLY A 283 8.57 26.46 -8.58
CA GLY A 283 9.53 26.58 -9.65
C GLY A 283 9.29 25.55 -10.75
N GLN A 284 9.88 25.78 -11.92
CA GLN A 284 9.77 24.83 -13.03
C GLN A 284 10.90 23.80 -12.95
N PRO A 285 10.63 22.51 -13.26
CA PRO A 285 11.67 21.50 -13.28
C PRO A 285 12.66 21.79 -14.41
N LYS A 286 13.93 21.58 -14.13
CA LYS A 286 15.00 21.70 -15.14
C LYS A 286 14.89 20.63 -16.22
N TYR A 287 14.45 19.44 -15.83
CA TYR A 287 14.20 18.27 -16.70
C TYR A 287 12.73 17.87 -16.55
N PRO A 288 11.82 18.53 -17.29
CA PRO A 288 10.39 18.24 -17.17
C PRO A 288 10.05 16.84 -17.67
N TYR A 289 9.20 16.14 -16.93
CA TYR A 289 8.65 14.84 -17.30
C TYR A 289 7.28 14.62 -16.67
N GLU A 290 6.43 13.90 -17.39
CA GLU A 290 5.10 13.43 -16.95
C GLU A 290 5.09 11.90 -16.85
N HIS A 291 5.90 11.24 -17.68
CA HIS A 291 5.96 9.78 -17.85
C HIS A 291 7.39 9.26 -17.77
N ALA A 292 7.53 7.97 -17.43
CA ALA A 292 8.84 7.30 -17.36
C ALA A 292 9.57 7.29 -18.71
N ARG A 293 8.82 7.21 -19.84
CA ARG A 293 9.41 7.25 -21.19
C ARG A 293 10.14 8.56 -21.48
N GLU A 294 9.72 9.66 -20.89
CA GLU A 294 10.38 10.97 -21.08
C GLU A 294 11.71 11.04 -20.35
N LEU A 295 11.82 10.33 -19.22
CA LEU A 295 13.09 10.18 -18.51
C LEU A 295 14.15 9.45 -19.33
N LYS A 296 13.78 8.57 -20.29
CA LYS A 296 14.73 7.88 -21.15
C LYS A 296 15.64 8.84 -21.89
N LYS A 297 15.08 9.95 -22.42
CA LYS A 297 15.87 10.97 -23.10
C LYS A 297 17.01 11.46 -22.22
N TYR A 298 16.69 11.86 -21.00
CA TYR A 298 17.69 12.43 -20.09
C TYR A 298 18.68 11.39 -19.57
N LEU A 299 18.17 10.23 -19.14
CA LEU A 299 18.98 9.20 -18.46
C LEU A 299 19.81 8.35 -19.41
N ILE A 300 19.27 8.06 -20.61
CA ILE A 300 19.89 7.14 -21.57
C ILE A 300 20.57 7.92 -22.70
N ASP A 301 19.86 8.82 -23.38
CA ASP A 301 20.38 9.53 -24.54
C ASP A 301 21.35 10.62 -24.11
N ASP A 302 20.96 11.47 -23.15
CA ASP A 302 21.79 12.56 -22.64
C ASP A 302 22.77 12.09 -21.53
N LYS A 303 22.63 10.86 -21.03
CA LYS A 303 23.47 10.22 -20.00
C LYS A 303 23.56 11.01 -18.70
N ILE A 304 22.48 11.69 -18.31
CA ILE A 304 22.40 12.41 -17.04
C ILE A 304 22.14 11.39 -15.92
N PRO A 305 22.98 11.32 -14.88
CA PRO A 305 22.73 10.44 -13.73
C PRO A 305 21.38 10.75 -13.07
N LEU A 306 20.62 9.70 -12.67
CA LEU A 306 19.28 9.85 -12.07
C LEU A 306 19.30 10.77 -10.84
N ALA A 307 20.27 10.58 -9.94
CA ALA A 307 20.42 11.42 -8.74
C ALA A 307 20.62 12.89 -9.11
N LYS A 308 21.44 13.19 -10.11
CA LYS A 308 21.66 14.56 -10.60
C LYS A 308 20.39 15.17 -11.17
N LEU A 309 19.70 14.43 -12.04
CA LEU A 309 18.43 14.87 -12.65
C LEU A 309 17.41 15.21 -11.56
N PHE A 310 17.28 14.31 -10.59
CA PHE A 310 16.33 14.48 -9.50
C PHE A 310 16.67 15.68 -8.63
N LEU A 311 17.91 15.82 -8.18
CA LEU A 311 18.37 16.94 -7.35
C LEU A 311 18.14 18.28 -8.05
N GLU A 312 18.54 18.40 -9.32
CA GLU A 312 18.38 19.64 -10.05
C GLU A 312 16.91 20.00 -10.26
N ASN A 313 16.01 19.01 -10.44
CA ASN A 313 14.56 19.23 -10.45
C ASN A 313 14.04 19.65 -9.08
N GLU A 314 14.41 18.92 -8.02
CA GLU A 314 13.99 19.21 -6.65
C GLU A 314 14.39 20.63 -6.23
N MET A 315 15.63 21.02 -6.50
CA MET A 315 16.15 22.39 -6.25
C MET A 315 15.35 23.43 -7.03
N SER A 316 15.11 23.19 -8.33
CA SER A 316 14.38 24.11 -9.20
C SER A 316 12.92 24.30 -8.77
N ILE A 317 12.26 23.23 -8.32
CA ILE A 317 10.83 23.23 -7.95
C ILE A 317 10.64 23.77 -6.54
N SER A 318 11.46 23.32 -5.58
CA SER A 318 11.31 23.63 -4.15
C SER A 318 12.05 24.91 -3.70
N GLY A 319 13.07 25.34 -4.45
CA GLY A 319 13.97 26.43 -4.06
C GLY A 319 14.99 26.04 -2.99
N LYS A 320 15.04 24.77 -2.56
CA LYS A 320 15.99 24.26 -1.57
C LYS A 320 17.39 24.08 -2.16
N SER A 321 18.41 24.18 -1.31
CA SER A 321 19.77 23.82 -1.65
C SER A 321 19.96 22.30 -1.69
N GLU A 322 20.99 21.83 -2.37
CA GLU A 322 21.36 20.41 -2.41
C GLU A 322 21.62 19.87 -1.00
N GLN A 323 22.25 20.65 -0.13
CA GLN A 323 22.54 20.28 1.25
C GLN A 323 21.24 20.03 2.04
N GLU A 324 20.26 20.92 1.95
CA GLU A 324 18.95 20.76 2.62
C GLU A 324 18.21 19.52 2.13
N ILE A 325 18.34 19.19 0.83
CA ILE A 325 17.73 17.97 0.26
C ILE A 325 18.38 16.72 0.84
N TRP A 326 19.72 16.67 0.91
CA TRP A 326 20.42 15.53 1.49
C TRP A 326 20.18 15.38 2.99
N GLU A 327 20.14 16.48 3.74
CA GLU A 327 19.80 16.48 5.17
C GLU A 327 18.37 15.91 5.40
N PHE A 328 17.43 16.28 4.55
CA PHE A 328 16.07 15.73 4.61
C PHE A 328 16.03 14.21 4.32
N ILE A 329 16.74 13.74 3.30
CA ILE A 329 16.84 12.31 2.97
C ILE A 329 17.50 11.53 4.10
N ASP A 330 18.51 12.09 4.76
CA ASP A 330 19.12 11.47 5.94
C ASP A 330 18.15 11.34 7.11
N GLN A 331 17.37 12.39 7.39
CA GLN A 331 16.33 12.34 8.42
C GLN A 331 15.29 11.27 8.12
N VAL A 332 14.82 11.20 6.87
CA VAL A 332 13.89 10.16 6.40
C VAL A 332 14.47 8.76 6.64
N SER A 333 15.72 8.53 6.20
CA SER A 333 16.41 7.26 6.35
C SER A 333 16.61 6.86 7.82
N GLU A 334 16.95 7.82 8.69
CA GLU A 334 17.13 7.59 10.13
C GLU A 334 15.81 7.24 10.84
N VAL A 335 14.71 7.92 10.50
CA VAL A 335 13.38 7.58 11.04
C VAL A 335 12.98 6.16 10.63
N MET A 336 13.21 5.79 9.36
CA MET A 336 12.94 4.44 8.85
C MET A 336 13.70 3.36 9.63
N VAL A 337 15.01 3.53 9.81
CA VAL A 337 15.84 2.55 10.50
C VAL A 337 15.48 2.44 11.98
N ARG A 338 15.29 3.59 12.66
CA ARG A 338 14.88 3.61 14.08
C ARG A 338 13.54 2.91 14.29
N GLY A 339 12.58 3.10 13.39
CA GLY A 339 11.29 2.43 13.47
C GLY A 339 11.41 0.92 13.34
N VAL A 340 12.19 0.42 12.38
CA VAL A 340 12.48 -1.02 12.26
C VAL A 340 13.15 -1.54 13.52
N ASP A 341 14.21 -0.86 14.01
CA ASP A 341 14.96 -1.29 15.22
C ASP A 341 14.10 -1.26 16.50
N ALA A 342 13.10 -0.38 16.55
CA ALA A 342 12.12 -0.34 17.63
C ALA A 342 11.16 -1.54 17.55
N GLY A 343 10.53 -1.76 16.39
CA GLY A 343 9.56 -2.84 16.20
C GLY A 343 10.15 -4.25 16.37
N LEU A 344 11.46 -4.43 16.11
CA LEU A 344 12.16 -5.69 16.38
C LEU A 344 12.35 -6.02 17.88
N LYS A 345 11.98 -5.10 18.78
CA LYS A 345 12.14 -5.26 20.24
C LYS A 345 10.82 -5.31 20.99
N VAL A 346 9.71 -5.11 20.31
CA VAL A 346 8.40 -4.99 20.95
C VAL A 346 7.54 -6.20 20.63
N ASP A 347 7.17 -6.93 21.68
CA ASP A 347 6.24 -8.06 21.64
C ASP A 347 4.85 -7.64 22.10
N GLY A 348 3.88 -8.56 21.98
CA GLY A 348 2.55 -8.46 22.54
C GLY A 348 1.50 -8.03 21.53
N LEU A 349 0.31 -7.71 22.03
CA LEU A 349 -0.86 -7.40 21.23
C LEU A 349 -0.76 -6.00 20.61
N LEU A 350 -1.14 -5.90 19.35
CA LEU A 350 -1.34 -4.62 18.68
C LEU A 350 -2.63 -3.95 19.16
N PRO A 351 -2.72 -2.62 19.13
CA PRO A 351 -3.91 -1.89 19.57
C PRO A 351 -5.17 -2.28 18.77
N GLY A 352 -6.31 -2.30 19.44
CA GLY A 352 -7.63 -2.49 18.82
C GLY A 352 -8.27 -3.86 19.08
N PRO A 353 -9.47 -4.09 18.55
CA PRO A 353 -10.30 -5.26 18.88
C PRO A 353 -9.84 -6.56 18.23
N ILE A 354 -8.97 -6.50 17.20
CA ILE A 354 -8.49 -7.70 16.46
C ILE A 354 -7.65 -8.59 17.37
N LYS A 355 -6.99 -8.02 18.38
CA LYS A 355 -6.06 -8.72 19.29
C LYS A 355 -4.95 -9.47 18.54
N LEU A 356 -4.45 -8.85 17.47
CA LEU A 356 -3.36 -9.40 16.69
C LEU A 356 -2.07 -9.32 17.49
N GLU A 357 -1.38 -10.44 17.61
CA GLU A 357 -0.05 -10.46 18.20
C GLU A 357 1.01 -9.98 17.21
N SER A 358 1.95 -9.18 17.69
CA SER A 358 3.13 -8.80 16.91
C SER A 358 4.01 -10.01 16.64
N LYS A 359 4.65 -10.02 15.47
CA LYS A 359 5.46 -11.15 14.99
C LYS A 359 6.93 -10.80 14.81
N ALA A 360 7.22 -9.51 14.62
CA ALA A 360 8.54 -9.06 14.18
C ALA A 360 9.65 -9.47 15.14
N ALA A 361 9.49 -9.20 16.43
CA ALA A 361 10.51 -9.46 17.45
C ALA A 361 10.77 -10.97 17.61
N GLU A 362 9.73 -11.77 17.74
CA GLU A 362 9.85 -13.24 17.83
C GLU A 362 10.45 -13.83 16.55
N MET A 363 9.98 -13.41 15.38
CA MET A 363 10.49 -13.85 14.09
C MET A 363 11.98 -13.54 13.95
N TYR A 364 12.41 -12.31 14.30
CA TYR A 364 13.81 -11.91 14.24
C TYR A 364 14.68 -12.71 15.21
N HIS A 365 14.22 -12.93 16.44
CA HIS A 365 14.88 -13.79 17.40
C HIS A 365 15.07 -15.24 16.88
N ASN A 366 14.02 -15.80 16.27
CA ASN A 366 14.08 -17.14 15.69
C ASN A 366 15.03 -17.22 14.49
N ILE A 367 15.14 -16.14 13.70
CA ILE A 367 16.12 -16.03 12.59
C ILE A 367 17.56 -16.07 13.14
N GLN A 368 17.83 -15.37 14.24
CA GLN A 368 19.17 -15.36 14.86
C GLN A 368 19.57 -16.71 15.43
N LYS A 369 18.63 -17.48 15.96
CA LYS A 369 18.86 -18.82 16.52
C LYS A 369 18.80 -19.95 15.49
N GLY A 370 18.17 -19.74 14.37
CA GLY A 370 17.78 -20.80 13.44
C GLY A 370 18.89 -21.22 12.48
N ASN A 371 18.75 -22.44 11.96
CA ASN A 371 19.67 -23.06 11.01
C ASN A 371 19.18 -22.97 9.56
N LYS A 372 18.44 -21.90 9.19
CA LYS A 372 18.03 -21.69 7.80
C LYS A 372 19.25 -21.38 6.95
N GLY A 373 19.31 -21.95 5.75
CA GLY A 373 20.34 -21.61 4.77
C GLY A 373 20.32 -20.12 4.39
N PRO A 374 21.38 -19.61 3.73
CA PRO A 374 21.54 -18.18 3.44
C PRO A 374 20.32 -17.52 2.79
N ALA A 375 19.75 -18.15 1.76
CA ALA A 375 18.57 -17.63 1.06
C ALA A 375 17.33 -17.51 1.96
N GLY A 376 17.05 -18.56 2.76
CA GLY A 376 15.92 -18.52 3.69
C GLY A 376 16.10 -17.50 4.81
N ARG A 377 17.34 -17.27 5.26
CA ARG A 377 17.67 -16.24 6.25
C ARG A 377 17.46 -14.84 5.68
N ALA A 378 17.95 -14.56 4.47
CA ALA A 378 17.81 -13.26 3.83
C ALA A 378 16.34 -12.87 3.67
N VAL A 379 15.52 -13.75 3.07
CA VAL A 379 14.07 -13.53 2.89
C VAL A 379 13.37 -13.31 4.23
N ALA A 380 13.65 -14.15 5.24
CA ALA A 380 13.03 -14.03 6.55
C ALA A 380 13.42 -12.71 7.26
N THR A 381 14.68 -12.25 7.11
CA THR A 381 15.16 -11.01 7.71
C THR A 381 14.46 -9.79 7.09
N ILE A 382 14.37 -9.73 5.75
CA ILE A 382 13.67 -8.66 5.05
C ILE A 382 12.19 -8.62 5.48
N ALA A 383 11.55 -9.80 5.56
CA ALA A 383 10.17 -9.90 6.03
C ALA A 383 10.01 -9.42 7.48
N ALA A 384 10.93 -9.81 8.39
CA ALA A 384 10.90 -9.36 9.78
C ALA A 384 11.04 -7.83 9.91
N TYR A 385 11.87 -7.19 9.08
CA TYR A 385 11.99 -5.73 9.03
C TYR A 385 10.69 -5.07 8.52
N GLY A 386 10.06 -5.67 7.51
CA GLY A 386 8.76 -5.23 7.00
C GLY A 386 7.65 -5.34 8.05
N PHE A 387 7.61 -6.45 8.80
CA PHE A 387 6.73 -6.61 9.95
C PHE A 387 7.01 -5.56 11.02
N ALA A 388 8.26 -5.38 11.42
CA ALA A 388 8.65 -4.47 12.50
C ALA A 388 8.11 -3.05 12.27
N MET A 389 8.35 -2.48 11.09
CA MET A 389 7.89 -1.13 10.79
C MET A 389 6.37 -1.05 10.60
N ALA A 390 5.74 -2.09 10.02
CA ALA A 390 4.30 -2.13 9.86
C ALA A 390 3.56 -2.27 11.20
N GLU A 391 4.14 -2.97 12.16
CA GLU A 391 3.63 -3.08 13.52
C GLU A 391 3.79 -1.77 14.29
N GLU A 392 4.91 -1.06 14.14
CA GLU A 392 5.09 0.30 14.69
C GLU A 392 4.06 1.28 14.09
N ASN A 393 3.80 1.18 12.78
CA ASN A 393 2.72 1.92 12.14
C ASN A 393 1.35 1.61 12.78
N ALA A 394 1.04 0.33 13.00
CA ALA A 394 -0.22 -0.09 13.62
C ALA A 394 -0.36 0.36 15.08
N ARG A 395 0.76 0.54 15.80
CA ARG A 395 0.79 1.12 17.16
C ARG A 395 0.55 2.63 17.16
N GLY A 396 0.61 3.30 16.02
CA GLY A 396 0.48 4.76 15.93
C GLY A 396 1.78 5.51 16.15
N HIS A 397 2.91 4.82 16.10
CA HIS A 397 4.24 5.42 16.26
C HIS A 397 4.67 6.19 15.00
N ILE A 398 5.76 6.94 15.10
CA ILE A 398 6.26 7.76 14.00
C ILE A 398 6.81 6.87 12.90
N ILE A 399 6.27 7.05 11.71
CA ILE A 399 6.67 6.37 10.48
C ILE A 399 7.01 7.41 9.40
N VAL A 400 7.54 6.92 8.28
CA VAL A 400 7.62 7.68 7.04
C VAL A 400 6.61 7.09 6.05
N THR A 401 5.75 7.93 5.46
CA THR A 401 4.92 7.48 4.33
C THR A 401 5.81 7.21 3.12
N ALA A 402 5.74 5.99 2.55
CA ALA A 402 6.58 5.60 1.41
C ALA A 402 5.90 4.49 0.56
N PRO A 403 4.88 4.80 -0.28
CA PRO A 403 4.26 6.12 -0.46
C PRO A 403 3.18 6.46 0.58
N THR A 404 2.65 5.47 1.33
CA THR A 404 1.53 5.63 2.28
C THR A 404 1.84 5.01 3.64
N GLY A 405 0.96 5.24 4.63
CA GLY A 405 1.02 4.55 5.92
C GLY A 405 0.78 3.04 5.78
N GLY A 406 -0.17 2.63 4.93
CA GLY A 406 -0.46 1.21 4.69
C GLY A 406 0.69 0.41 4.06
N SER A 407 1.65 1.08 3.44
CA SER A 407 2.87 0.49 2.86
C SER A 407 4.16 0.88 3.59
N ALA A 408 4.06 1.56 4.74
CA ALA A 408 5.20 2.13 5.46
C ALA A 408 6.25 1.11 5.93
N GLY A 409 5.95 -0.18 5.92
CA GLY A 409 6.90 -1.25 6.24
C GLY A 409 7.87 -1.60 5.11
N ILE A 410 7.57 -1.25 3.85
CA ILE A 410 8.33 -1.74 2.68
C ILE A 410 9.67 -1.06 2.55
N ILE A 411 9.69 0.26 2.33
CA ILE A 411 10.92 1.02 2.10
C ILE A 411 11.86 0.98 3.31
N PRO A 412 11.37 1.11 4.57
CA PRO A 412 12.23 0.97 5.73
C PRO A 412 12.91 -0.39 5.84
N ALA A 413 12.21 -1.49 5.52
CA ALA A 413 12.81 -2.82 5.50
C ALA A 413 13.96 -2.92 4.50
N ILE A 414 13.81 -2.30 3.33
CA ILE A 414 14.83 -2.27 2.29
C ILE A 414 16.02 -1.40 2.73
N VAL A 415 15.77 -0.18 3.21
CA VAL A 415 16.81 0.73 3.71
C VAL A 415 17.63 0.06 4.82
N LYS A 416 16.95 -0.57 5.79
CA LYS A 416 17.61 -1.33 6.87
C LYS A 416 18.45 -2.46 6.31
N SER A 417 17.92 -3.26 5.39
CA SER A 417 18.65 -4.39 4.80
C SER A 417 19.89 -3.95 4.02
N LEU A 418 19.82 -2.83 3.28
CA LEU A 418 20.96 -2.26 2.58
C LEU A 418 22.03 -1.74 3.55
N ARG A 419 21.63 -1.08 4.64
CA ARG A 419 22.58 -0.64 5.68
C ARG A 419 23.26 -1.81 6.39
N ASP A 420 22.54 -2.90 6.67
CA ASP A 420 23.10 -4.07 7.35
C ASP A 420 24.14 -4.82 6.50
N VAL A 421 24.08 -4.70 5.19
CA VAL A 421 25.13 -5.22 4.29
C VAL A 421 26.19 -4.17 3.94
N ASN A 422 26.22 -3.06 4.67
CA ASN A 422 27.18 -1.96 4.52
C ASN A 422 27.17 -1.30 3.12
N THR A 423 26.01 -1.20 2.48
CA THR A 423 25.86 -0.40 1.26
C THR A 423 26.28 1.05 1.56
N PRO A 424 27.10 1.71 0.72
CA PRO A 424 27.52 3.09 0.95
C PRO A 424 26.32 4.02 1.17
N THR A 425 26.42 4.93 2.13
CA THR A 425 25.34 5.86 2.50
C THR A 425 24.84 6.64 1.28
N GLN A 426 25.76 7.10 0.41
CA GLN A 426 25.40 7.83 -0.79
C GLN A 426 24.54 6.99 -1.73
N ASN A 427 24.82 5.70 -1.89
CA ASN A 427 24.03 4.80 -2.73
C ASN A 427 22.60 4.64 -2.17
N VAL A 428 22.45 4.53 -0.84
CA VAL A 428 21.12 4.47 -0.20
C VAL A 428 20.35 5.78 -0.40
N ARG A 429 21.02 6.94 -0.27
CA ARG A 429 20.42 8.25 -0.56
C ARG A 429 19.90 8.33 -2.00
N GLU A 430 20.74 7.97 -2.97
CA GLU A 430 20.36 7.94 -4.40
C GLU A 430 19.23 6.93 -4.67
N GLY A 431 19.25 5.79 -3.99
CA GLY A 431 18.16 4.81 -4.02
C GLY A 431 16.83 5.40 -3.54
N LEU A 432 16.83 6.20 -2.46
CA LEU A 432 15.63 6.87 -1.97
C LEU A 432 15.10 7.92 -2.96
N LEU A 433 15.99 8.59 -3.71
CA LEU A 433 15.59 9.50 -4.80
C LEU A 433 14.95 8.71 -5.96
N ALA A 434 15.53 7.56 -6.35
CA ALA A 434 14.94 6.70 -7.37
C ALA A 434 13.55 6.20 -6.96
N ALA A 435 13.38 5.79 -5.70
CA ALA A 435 12.08 5.42 -5.16
C ALA A 435 11.07 6.57 -5.26
N ALA A 436 11.47 7.80 -4.93
CA ALA A 436 10.60 8.97 -5.03
C ALA A 436 10.12 9.21 -6.47
N VAL A 437 10.99 9.08 -7.47
CA VAL A 437 10.63 9.20 -8.90
C VAL A 437 9.51 8.23 -9.26
N ILE A 438 9.61 6.95 -8.85
CA ILE A 438 8.57 5.95 -9.11
C ILE A 438 7.24 6.34 -8.43
N GLY A 439 7.31 6.75 -7.18
CA GLY A 439 6.13 7.22 -6.44
C GLY A 439 5.49 8.46 -7.08
N TYR A 440 6.28 9.39 -7.58
CA TYR A 440 5.78 10.59 -8.29
C TYR A 440 5.06 10.21 -9.59
N LEU A 441 5.64 9.30 -10.39
CA LEU A 441 5.02 8.80 -11.62
C LEU A 441 3.66 8.14 -11.32
N CYS A 442 3.60 7.29 -10.29
CA CYS A 442 2.35 6.64 -9.89
C CYS A 442 1.32 7.65 -9.35
N LYS A 443 1.75 8.65 -8.55
CA LYS A 443 0.88 9.71 -8.05
C LYS A 443 0.31 10.57 -9.18
N HIS A 444 1.13 10.86 -10.18
CA HIS A 444 0.76 11.73 -11.29
C HIS A 444 -0.20 11.03 -12.27
N ASN A 445 0.15 9.80 -12.68
CA ASN A 445 -0.53 9.07 -13.74
C ASN A 445 -1.59 8.06 -13.25
N ALA A 446 -1.72 7.88 -11.94
CA ALA A 446 -2.70 7.00 -11.31
C ALA A 446 -3.13 7.56 -9.95
N THR A 447 -2.94 6.81 -8.88
CA THR A 447 -3.25 7.23 -7.51
C THR A 447 -2.32 6.55 -6.49
N LEU A 448 -2.19 7.15 -5.29
CA LEU A 448 -1.56 6.53 -4.12
C LEU A 448 -2.59 6.18 -3.03
N SER A 449 -3.88 6.38 -3.29
CA SER A 449 -4.95 6.20 -2.31
C SER A 449 -5.51 4.79 -2.34
N GLY A 450 -5.50 4.08 -1.20
CA GLY A 450 -6.18 2.79 -1.05
C GLY A 450 -7.69 2.88 -1.28
N ALA A 451 -8.30 4.01 -0.89
CA ALA A 451 -9.72 4.29 -1.10
C ALA A 451 -10.09 4.50 -2.58
N GLU A 452 -9.13 4.83 -3.42
CA GLU A 452 -9.34 4.97 -4.88
C GLU A 452 -8.90 3.73 -5.64
N GLY A 453 -7.70 3.21 -5.32
CA GLY A 453 -7.01 2.21 -6.12
C GLY A 453 -6.85 0.83 -5.47
N GLY A 454 -7.26 0.65 -4.21
CA GLY A 454 -6.92 -0.54 -3.47
C GLY A 454 -5.45 -0.58 -3.04
N CYS A 455 -5.00 -1.68 -2.44
CA CYS A 455 -3.61 -1.82 -2.00
C CYS A 455 -2.59 -1.92 -3.15
N GLN A 456 -3.01 -2.12 -4.40
CA GLN A 456 -2.08 -1.98 -5.54
C GLN A 456 -1.48 -0.56 -5.60
N ALA A 457 -2.26 0.46 -5.24
CA ALA A 457 -1.81 1.84 -5.19
C ALA A 457 -0.91 2.17 -3.98
N GLU A 458 -0.95 1.38 -2.93
CA GLU A 458 -0.15 1.55 -1.72
C GLU A 458 1.02 0.58 -1.68
N VAL A 459 0.73 -0.71 -1.45
CA VAL A 459 1.74 -1.79 -1.33
C VAL A 459 2.41 -2.05 -2.68
N GLY A 460 1.63 -2.05 -3.78
CA GLY A 460 2.17 -2.24 -5.13
C GLY A 460 3.15 -1.13 -5.51
N VAL A 461 2.77 0.12 -5.30
CA VAL A 461 3.65 1.27 -5.53
C VAL A 461 4.84 1.24 -4.57
N GLY A 462 4.65 0.95 -3.28
CA GLY A 462 5.73 0.80 -2.31
C GLY A 462 6.76 -0.27 -2.70
N SER A 463 6.29 -1.42 -3.21
CA SER A 463 7.16 -2.49 -3.71
C SER A 463 7.92 -2.05 -4.97
N SER A 464 7.26 -1.35 -5.90
CA SER A 464 7.86 -0.77 -7.11
C SER A 464 8.95 0.25 -6.77
N MET A 465 8.66 1.17 -5.85
CA MET A 465 9.62 2.12 -5.28
C MET A 465 10.82 1.40 -4.65
N GLY A 466 10.55 0.33 -3.90
CA GLY A 466 11.57 -0.48 -3.25
C GLY A 466 12.49 -1.18 -4.24
N ALA A 467 11.95 -1.72 -5.33
CA ALA A 467 12.73 -2.34 -6.39
C ALA A 467 13.65 -1.32 -7.09
N ALA A 468 13.14 -0.11 -7.36
CA ALA A 468 13.94 0.99 -7.89
C ALA A 468 15.04 1.44 -6.93
N LEU A 469 14.73 1.53 -5.62
CA LEU A 469 15.71 1.86 -4.58
C LEU A 469 16.88 0.89 -4.58
N ILE A 470 16.58 -0.42 -4.55
CA ILE A 470 17.60 -1.46 -4.53
C ILE A 470 18.45 -1.37 -5.80
N SER A 471 17.82 -1.33 -6.97
CA SER A 471 18.51 -1.30 -8.26
C SER A 471 19.45 -0.09 -8.36
N GLN A 472 18.98 1.11 -7.99
CA GLN A 472 19.81 2.32 -7.99
C GLN A 472 20.95 2.22 -6.97
N ALA A 473 20.68 1.74 -5.76
CA ALA A 473 21.69 1.60 -4.71
C ALA A 473 22.79 0.58 -5.07
N MET A 474 22.46 -0.42 -5.89
CA MET A 474 23.41 -1.40 -6.42
C MET A 474 24.16 -0.93 -7.67
N GLY A 475 23.84 0.27 -8.20
CA GLY A 475 24.52 0.86 -9.34
C GLY A 475 24.06 0.38 -10.70
N GLU A 476 22.84 -0.14 -10.78
CA GLU A 476 22.26 -0.65 -12.01
C GLU A 476 21.94 0.46 -13.03
N SER A 477 21.81 0.06 -14.29
CA SER A 477 21.43 0.98 -15.36
C SER A 477 20.00 1.51 -15.16
N PRO A 478 19.66 2.71 -15.65
CA PRO A 478 18.31 3.27 -15.56
C PRO A 478 17.23 2.35 -16.12
N LYS A 479 17.58 1.48 -17.08
CA LYS A 479 16.66 0.53 -17.67
C LYS A 479 16.35 -0.63 -16.73
N VAL A 480 17.36 -1.17 -16.05
CA VAL A 480 17.18 -2.18 -14.99
C VAL A 480 16.35 -1.59 -13.85
N VAL A 481 16.62 -0.36 -13.41
CA VAL A 481 15.81 0.35 -12.40
C VAL A 481 14.33 0.40 -12.82
N SER A 482 14.06 0.81 -14.06
CA SER A 482 12.69 0.88 -14.60
C SER A 482 12.03 -0.50 -14.71
N ASN A 483 12.74 -1.51 -15.18
CA ASN A 483 12.23 -2.88 -15.33
C ASN A 483 11.93 -3.54 -13.97
N ALA A 484 12.78 -3.32 -12.97
CA ALA A 484 12.55 -3.81 -11.61
C ALA A 484 11.31 -3.15 -10.99
N ALA A 485 11.16 -1.84 -11.14
CA ALA A 485 10.00 -1.10 -10.67
C ALA A 485 8.71 -1.57 -11.35
N GLU A 486 8.74 -1.75 -12.66
CA GLU A 486 7.64 -2.26 -13.47
C GLU A 486 7.20 -3.65 -12.97
N SER A 487 8.14 -4.61 -12.88
CA SER A 487 7.86 -5.98 -12.46
C SER A 487 7.24 -6.04 -11.05
N ALA A 488 7.75 -5.25 -10.13
CA ALA A 488 7.19 -5.18 -8.78
C ALA A 488 5.77 -4.65 -8.78
N LEU A 489 5.43 -3.63 -9.59
CA LEU A 489 4.09 -3.07 -9.69
C LEU A 489 3.12 -4.04 -10.38
N GLU A 490 3.53 -4.63 -11.51
CA GLU A 490 2.74 -5.60 -12.29
C GLU A 490 2.19 -6.72 -11.38
N HIS A 491 3.05 -7.28 -10.52
CA HIS A 491 2.69 -8.37 -9.62
C HIS A 491 1.78 -7.97 -8.44
N HIS A 492 1.39 -6.71 -8.38
CA HIS A 492 0.42 -6.19 -7.40
C HIS A 492 -0.89 -5.70 -8.04
N LEU A 493 -1.04 -5.77 -9.37
CA LEU A 493 -2.27 -5.36 -10.04
C LEU A 493 -3.47 -6.17 -9.53
N GLY A 494 -4.58 -5.47 -9.26
CA GLY A 494 -5.80 -6.08 -8.71
C GLY A 494 -5.79 -6.29 -7.19
N MET A 495 -4.75 -5.88 -6.45
CA MET A 495 -4.72 -6.03 -5.01
C MET A 495 -5.73 -5.11 -4.33
N THR A 496 -6.71 -5.72 -3.66
CA THR A 496 -7.78 -5.03 -2.91
C THR A 496 -7.26 -4.34 -1.66
N CYS A 497 -8.00 -3.36 -1.13
CA CYS A 497 -7.80 -2.82 0.21
C CYS A 497 -9.02 -3.15 1.09
N ASP A 498 -8.88 -4.19 1.89
CA ASP A 498 -9.95 -4.84 2.65
C ASP A 498 -9.54 -5.06 4.12
N PRO A 499 -9.24 -3.97 4.87
CA PRO A 499 -8.76 -4.07 6.24
C PRO A 499 -9.83 -4.62 7.17
N VAL A 500 -9.49 -5.66 7.94
CA VAL A 500 -10.39 -6.30 8.91
C VAL A 500 -10.74 -5.29 10.00
N ALA A 501 -12.03 -5.12 10.25
CA ALA A 501 -12.58 -4.13 11.18
C ALA A 501 -12.07 -2.69 10.95
N GLY A 502 -11.58 -2.37 9.75
CA GLY A 502 -11.02 -1.06 9.42
C GLY A 502 -9.62 -0.78 9.96
N TYR A 503 -8.95 -1.76 10.56
CA TYR A 503 -7.61 -1.58 11.13
C TYR A 503 -6.50 -1.89 10.13
N VAL A 504 -5.44 -1.06 10.12
CA VAL A 504 -4.23 -1.29 9.31
C VAL A 504 -3.37 -2.38 9.95
N GLN A 505 -3.94 -3.57 10.07
CA GLN A 505 -3.34 -4.76 10.67
C GLN A 505 -3.47 -5.97 9.75
N ILE A 506 -4.66 -6.49 9.55
CA ILE A 506 -4.94 -7.59 8.63
C ILE A 506 -5.68 -7.04 7.40
N PRO A 507 -5.13 -7.20 6.19
CA PRO A 507 -3.88 -7.88 5.81
C PRO A 507 -2.66 -6.96 5.69
N CYS A 508 -2.73 -5.69 6.09
CA CYS A 508 -1.75 -4.64 5.77
C CYS A 508 -0.33 -4.98 6.23
N ILE A 509 -0.17 -5.47 7.47
CA ILE A 509 1.13 -5.83 8.06
C ILE A 509 1.80 -6.93 7.24
N GLU A 510 1.07 -7.99 6.92
CA GLU A 510 1.56 -9.09 6.06
C GLU A 510 1.97 -8.57 4.68
N ARG A 511 1.14 -7.74 4.05
CA ARG A 511 1.40 -7.18 2.72
C ARG A 511 2.66 -6.32 2.68
N CYS A 512 3.01 -5.61 3.75
CA CYS A 512 4.26 -4.87 3.84
C CYS A 512 5.49 -5.79 3.79
N ALA A 513 5.48 -6.87 4.58
CA ALA A 513 6.56 -7.83 4.59
C ALA A 513 6.75 -8.50 3.21
N TYR A 514 5.63 -8.95 2.60
CA TYR A 514 5.65 -9.51 1.25
C TYR A 514 6.07 -8.49 0.19
N GLY A 515 5.63 -7.23 0.29
CA GLY A 515 6.01 -6.16 -0.62
C GLY A 515 7.52 -5.89 -0.62
N ALA A 516 8.15 -5.91 0.56
CA ALA A 516 9.60 -5.75 0.69
C ALA A 516 10.37 -6.93 0.04
N VAL A 517 9.90 -8.17 0.27
CA VAL A 517 10.50 -9.36 -0.36
C VAL A 517 10.30 -9.35 -1.88
N LYS A 518 9.12 -8.95 -2.37
CA LYS A 518 8.86 -8.80 -3.81
C LYS A 518 9.75 -7.75 -4.46
N ALA A 519 10.03 -6.64 -3.79
CA ALA A 519 10.94 -5.63 -4.30
C ALA A 519 12.35 -6.21 -4.55
N TRP A 520 12.89 -6.99 -3.61
CA TRP A 520 14.15 -7.70 -3.79
C TRP A 520 14.08 -8.73 -4.92
N THR A 521 12.98 -9.48 -5.01
CA THR A 521 12.78 -10.46 -6.08
C THR A 521 12.74 -9.79 -7.45
N ALA A 522 12.01 -8.68 -7.58
CA ALA A 522 11.91 -7.93 -8.83
C ALA A 522 13.27 -7.36 -9.27
N TYR A 523 14.04 -6.80 -8.33
CA TYR A 523 15.41 -6.37 -8.58
C TYR A 523 16.28 -7.54 -9.08
N THR A 524 16.29 -8.65 -8.32
CA THR A 524 17.12 -9.81 -8.66
C THR A 524 16.82 -10.36 -10.06
N ILE A 525 15.55 -10.39 -10.46
CA ILE A 525 15.17 -10.82 -11.81
C ILE A 525 15.63 -9.80 -12.83
N ALA A 526 15.33 -8.51 -12.62
CA ALA A 526 15.64 -7.46 -13.59
C ALA A 526 17.14 -7.25 -13.81
N SER A 527 17.98 -7.53 -12.80
CA SER A 527 19.44 -7.43 -12.92
C SER A 527 20.08 -8.57 -13.71
N GLU A 528 19.40 -9.71 -13.85
CA GLU A 528 19.92 -10.90 -14.53
C GLU A 528 19.32 -11.12 -15.92
N GLU A 529 18.26 -10.40 -16.30
CA GLU A 529 17.66 -10.48 -17.62
C GLU A 529 18.28 -9.47 -18.61
N VAL A 530 18.02 -9.67 -19.92
CA VAL A 530 18.38 -8.70 -20.94
C VAL A 530 17.38 -7.54 -20.90
N PRO A 531 17.80 -6.33 -20.45
CA PRO A 531 16.85 -5.26 -20.18
C PRO A 531 16.04 -4.81 -21.41
N GLU A 532 16.59 -4.98 -22.63
CA GLU A 532 15.98 -4.60 -23.91
C GLU A 532 14.84 -5.51 -24.35
N GLU A 533 14.77 -6.73 -23.84
CA GLU A 533 13.79 -7.74 -24.26
C GLU A 533 12.45 -7.63 -23.55
N ARG A 534 12.35 -6.79 -22.50
CA ARG A 534 11.08 -6.58 -21.79
C ARG A 534 10.03 -5.94 -22.69
N ARG A 535 8.83 -6.54 -22.67
CA ARG A 535 7.69 -6.13 -23.51
C ARG A 535 6.78 -5.10 -22.82
N VAL A 536 6.69 -5.16 -21.51
CA VAL A 536 5.88 -4.24 -20.72
C VAL A 536 6.81 -3.19 -20.12
N ASP A 537 6.43 -1.93 -20.22
CA ASP A 537 7.14 -0.82 -19.60
C ASP A 537 6.37 -0.27 -18.39
N LEU A 538 7.07 0.53 -17.59
CA LEU A 538 6.53 1.08 -16.35
C LEU A 538 5.28 1.95 -16.58
N ASP A 539 5.25 2.76 -17.64
CA ASP A 539 4.10 3.62 -17.95
C ASP A 539 2.86 2.79 -18.30
N THR A 540 3.06 1.68 -19.02
CA THR A 540 1.98 0.72 -19.34
C THR A 540 1.41 0.10 -18.06
N THR A 541 2.28 -0.31 -17.13
CA THR A 541 1.84 -0.92 -15.86
C THR A 541 1.16 0.09 -14.94
N ILE A 542 1.63 1.34 -14.88
CA ILE A 542 0.96 2.42 -14.15
C ILE A 542 -0.44 2.68 -14.75
N SER A 543 -0.56 2.70 -16.09
CA SER A 543 -1.84 2.87 -16.77
C SER A 543 -2.81 1.70 -16.49
N ALA A 544 -2.29 0.46 -16.49
CA ALA A 544 -3.06 -0.72 -16.12
C ALA A 544 -3.54 -0.66 -14.66
N MET A 545 -2.69 -0.19 -13.74
CA MET A 545 -3.07 0.05 -12.35
C MET A 545 -4.22 1.07 -12.25
N ALA A 546 -4.13 2.19 -12.97
CA ALA A 546 -5.16 3.22 -12.98
C ALA A 546 -6.50 2.69 -13.51
N LEU A 547 -6.47 1.90 -14.59
CA LEU A 547 -7.67 1.28 -15.16
C LEU A 547 -8.29 0.25 -14.19
N THR A 548 -7.46 -0.63 -13.62
CA THR A 548 -7.89 -1.61 -12.62
C THR A 548 -8.49 -0.92 -11.39
N ALA A 549 -7.88 0.18 -10.94
CA ALA A 549 -8.43 1.00 -9.86
C ALA A 549 -9.83 1.53 -10.18
N LYS A 550 -10.05 2.01 -11.40
CA LYS A 550 -11.36 2.52 -11.85
C LYS A 550 -12.43 1.43 -11.86
N GLU A 551 -12.07 0.23 -12.29
CA GLU A 551 -13.01 -0.90 -12.44
C GLU A 551 -13.21 -1.70 -11.14
N MET A 552 -12.31 -1.56 -10.16
CA MET A 552 -12.43 -2.22 -8.87
C MET A 552 -13.69 -1.75 -8.13
N ASN A 553 -14.48 -2.71 -7.64
CA ASN A 553 -15.70 -2.40 -6.88
C ASN A 553 -15.35 -1.69 -5.57
N THR A 554 -16.15 -0.71 -5.17
CA THR A 554 -15.96 0.15 -3.98
C THR A 554 -15.79 -0.65 -2.68
N LYS A 555 -16.47 -1.79 -2.54
CA LYS A 555 -16.33 -2.67 -1.36
C LYS A 555 -14.92 -3.22 -1.12
N TYR A 556 -14.03 -3.10 -2.12
CA TYR A 556 -12.62 -3.50 -2.05
C TYR A 556 -11.66 -2.32 -1.95
N LYS A 557 -12.17 -1.12 -1.68
CA LYS A 557 -11.43 0.14 -1.65
C LYS A 557 -11.49 0.78 -0.27
N GLU A 558 -10.87 0.13 0.71
CA GLU A 558 -10.72 0.66 2.07
C GLU A 558 -12.06 0.92 2.80
N THR A 559 -13.11 0.15 2.46
CA THR A 559 -14.45 0.26 3.07
C THR A 559 -14.74 -0.82 4.11
N SER A 560 -13.94 -1.89 4.14
CA SER A 560 -14.17 -3.08 4.96
C SER A 560 -15.49 -3.83 4.67
N GLU A 561 -16.06 -3.60 3.49
CA GLU A 561 -17.34 -4.21 3.06
C GLU A 561 -17.16 -5.46 2.21
N GLY A 562 -15.94 -5.90 1.96
CA GLY A 562 -15.63 -7.05 1.11
C GLY A 562 -14.31 -7.74 1.47
N GLY A 563 -13.97 -8.79 0.73
CA GLY A 563 -12.69 -9.49 0.86
C GLY A 563 -12.46 -10.08 2.24
N LEU A 564 -11.25 -9.93 2.78
CA LEU A 564 -10.87 -10.45 4.10
C LEU A 564 -11.67 -9.83 5.23
N ALA A 565 -12.07 -8.55 5.10
CA ALA A 565 -12.82 -7.86 6.13
C ALA A 565 -14.14 -8.55 6.51
N VAL A 566 -14.81 -9.19 5.54
CA VAL A 566 -16.07 -9.91 5.77
C VAL A 566 -15.89 -11.43 5.88
N SER A 567 -14.68 -11.95 5.60
CA SER A 567 -14.37 -13.37 5.64
C SER A 567 -13.72 -13.80 6.96
N VAL A 568 -13.09 -12.87 7.67
CA VAL A 568 -12.46 -13.14 8.97
C VAL A 568 -13.50 -12.96 10.08
N VAL A 569 -13.73 -14.05 10.84
CA VAL A 569 -14.59 -13.99 12.03
C VAL A 569 -13.74 -13.52 13.21
N LEU A 570 -14.09 -12.39 13.78
CA LEU A 570 -13.50 -11.92 15.04
C LEU A 570 -14.28 -12.55 16.19
N CYS A 571 -13.66 -13.47 16.92
CA CYS A 571 -14.25 -14.16 18.08
C CYS A 571 -13.94 -13.43 19.37
#